data_f0822f761734bedf2dc780c271c85f1a
#
_entry.id   f0822f761734bedf2dc780c271c85f1a
#
_cell.length_a   1.000
_cell.length_b   1.000
_cell.length_c   1.000
_cell.angle_alpha   90.00
_cell.angle_beta   90.00
_cell.angle_gamma   90.00
#
_symmetry.space_group_name_H-M   'P 1'
#
loop_
_entity.id
_entity.type
_entity.pdbx_description
1 polymer ?
#
loop_
_entity_poly.entity_id
_entity_poly.type
_entity_poly.pdbx_seq_one_letter_code
_entity_poly.pdbx_strand_id
1 'polypeptide(L)'
;MSDDKRSLYVRIRQYFQPYWHPMPEELKKKKSKQKPVASEPETEDVKTDKPKLIIKRIGRSLEKAFFAKQGPKQGEIWYYHSPDKHQVYAYFKAGDRKKFGQELRNDELRRQLKAKIYPKNEQFDRTHLFPFGYIGTENNPILVIGWRAQHNRNDIADFENRISDKDYDVHWLTSIEKTPYGAKWVNVVRRADNNELVDSLELTMGTNTKPVEFYWEED
;
A
#
# COMPACT_ATOMS: atom_id res chain seq x y z
N MET A 1 31.68 -14.61 0.39
CA MET A 1 30.66 -14.26 -0.61
C MET A 1 29.58 -13.48 0.11
N SER A 2 29.59 -12.16 0.01
CA SER A 2 28.57 -11.31 0.64
C SER A 2 27.34 -11.31 -0.27
N ASP A 3 26.27 -11.96 0.15
CA ASP A 3 24.97 -11.81 -0.49
C ASP A 3 24.57 -10.34 -0.42
N ASP A 4 24.60 -9.70 -1.60
CA ASP A 4 24.16 -8.32 -1.81
C ASP A 4 22.62 -8.27 -1.58
N LYS A 5 22.21 -8.14 -0.30
CA LYS A 5 20.81 -7.96 0.09
C LYS A 5 20.32 -6.57 -0.30
N ARG A 6 20.30 -6.28 -1.59
CA ARG A 6 19.71 -5.03 -2.08
C ARG A 6 18.23 -5.01 -1.74
N SER A 7 17.77 -3.87 -1.27
CA SER A 7 16.36 -3.67 -0.95
C SER A 7 15.48 -3.86 -2.19
N LEU A 8 14.21 -4.18 -1.98
CA LEU A 8 13.22 -4.27 -3.06
C LEU A 8 13.24 -3.02 -3.95
N TYR A 9 13.35 -1.84 -3.35
CA TYR A 9 13.45 -0.57 -4.06
C TYR A 9 14.64 -0.51 -5.01
N VAL A 10 15.84 -0.93 -4.57
CA VAL A 10 17.04 -0.95 -5.42
C VAL A 10 16.85 -1.93 -6.58
N ARG A 11 16.28 -3.11 -6.32
CA ARG A 11 15.96 -4.10 -7.36
C ARG A 11 14.94 -3.56 -8.36
N ILE A 12 13.91 -2.89 -7.89
CA ILE A 12 12.89 -2.24 -8.71
C ILE A 12 13.55 -1.16 -9.56
N ARG A 13 14.33 -0.28 -8.96
CA ARG A 13 15.00 0.81 -9.67
C ARG A 13 15.95 0.28 -10.75
N GLN A 14 16.71 -0.79 -10.46
CA GLN A 14 17.59 -1.41 -11.45
C GLN A 14 16.83 -2.09 -12.58
N TYR A 15 15.72 -2.77 -12.26
CA TYR A 15 14.89 -3.44 -13.26
C TYR A 15 14.22 -2.47 -14.22
N PHE A 16 13.81 -1.29 -13.74
CA PHE A 16 13.12 -0.26 -14.52
C PHE A 16 14.02 0.90 -14.96
N GLN A 17 15.29 0.90 -14.63
CA GLN A 17 16.22 1.96 -15.02
C GLN A 17 16.15 2.38 -16.49
N PRO A 18 15.95 1.46 -17.47
CA PRO A 18 15.78 1.83 -18.87
C PRO A 18 14.49 2.60 -19.17
N TYR A 19 13.48 2.52 -18.29
CA TYR A 19 12.15 3.11 -18.45
C TYR A 19 11.89 4.26 -17.47
N TRP A 20 12.87 4.59 -16.63
CA TRP A 20 12.74 5.65 -15.65
C TRP A 20 12.95 7.01 -16.29
N HIS A 21 11.85 7.70 -16.58
CA HIS A 21 11.89 9.12 -16.88
C HIS A 21 11.55 9.91 -15.61
N PRO A 22 12.40 10.82 -15.13
CA PRO A 22 12.02 11.72 -14.04
C PRO A 22 10.79 12.54 -14.47
N MET A 23 9.82 12.69 -13.57
CA MET A 23 8.63 13.50 -13.85
C MET A 23 9.06 14.91 -14.30
N PRO A 24 8.51 15.42 -15.42
CA PRO A 24 8.77 16.79 -15.86
C PRO A 24 8.43 17.79 -14.75
N GLU A 25 9.29 18.77 -14.53
CA GLU A 25 9.10 19.81 -13.47
C GLU A 25 7.79 20.59 -13.60
N GLU A 26 7.20 20.62 -14.78
CA GLU A 26 5.94 21.30 -15.07
C GLU A 26 4.72 20.75 -14.33
N LEU A 27 4.74 19.48 -13.91
CA LEU A 27 3.67 18.85 -13.14
C LEU A 27 3.69 19.19 -11.64
N LYS A 28 4.76 19.80 -11.15
CA LYS A 28 4.90 20.18 -9.73
C LYS A 28 4.14 21.45 -9.34
N LYS A 29 3.57 22.22 -10.29
CA LYS A 29 3.06 23.57 -10.04
C LYS A 29 1.55 23.80 -10.15
N LYS A 30 0.70 22.80 -10.25
CA LYS A 30 -0.76 23.02 -10.25
C LYS A 30 -1.43 22.59 -8.96
N LYS A 31 -1.31 23.40 -7.90
CA LYS A 31 -2.32 23.47 -6.84
C LYS A 31 -3.43 24.41 -7.28
N SER A 32 -4.50 23.89 -7.87
CA SER A 32 -5.69 24.69 -8.17
C SER A 32 -6.58 24.78 -6.94
N LYS A 33 -6.90 26.01 -6.56
CA LYS A 33 -7.94 26.36 -5.59
C LYS A 33 -9.30 25.98 -6.18
N GLN A 34 -9.99 25.00 -5.61
CA GLN A 34 -11.40 24.77 -5.92
C GLN A 34 -12.31 25.42 -4.87
N LYS A 35 -13.28 26.20 -5.36
CA LYS A 35 -14.36 26.78 -4.58
C LYS A 35 -15.44 25.72 -4.32
N PRO A 36 -16.18 25.79 -3.20
CA PRO A 36 -17.26 24.86 -2.92
C PRO A 36 -18.49 25.17 -3.80
N VAL A 37 -19.03 24.16 -4.44
CA VAL A 37 -20.36 24.20 -5.06
C VAL A 37 -21.29 23.33 -4.22
N ALA A 38 -22.36 23.97 -3.72
CA ALA A 38 -23.45 23.31 -3.04
C ALA A 38 -24.43 22.76 -4.08
N SER A 39 -24.88 21.54 -3.90
CA SER A 39 -26.25 21.02 -4.07
C SER A 39 -26.22 19.49 -4.00
N GLU A 40 -26.90 18.96 -3.00
CA GLU A 40 -27.18 17.54 -2.88
C GLU A 40 -28.22 17.13 -3.93
N PRO A 41 -28.07 15.97 -4.59
CA PRO A 41 -29.18 15.22 -5.11
C PRO A 41 -29.44 13.97 -4.26
N GLU A 42 -30.71 13.67 -4.13
CA GLU A 42 -31.34 12.57 -3.43
C GLU A 42 -30.68 11.22 -3.73
N THR A 43 -30.40 10.45 -2.67
CA THR A 43 -29.75 9.14 -2.74
C THR A 43 -30.76 8.08 -3.17
N GLU A 44 -30.71 7.66 -4.41
CA GLU A 44 -31.18 6.32 -4.77
C GLU A 44 -30.25 5.27 -4.14
N ASP A 45 -30.85 4.30 -3.45
CA ASP A 45 -30.17 3.14 -2.87
C ASP A 45 -29.46 2.30 -3.96
N VAL A 46 -28.28 2.70 -4.35
CA VAL A 46 -27.42 1.92 -5.22
C VAL A 46 -26.89 0.75 -4.39
N LYS A 47 -27.46 -0.44 -4.56
CA LYS A 47 -26.85 -1.69 -4.10
C LYS A 47 -25.43 -1.76 -4.66
N THR A 48 -24.44 -1.44 -3.85
CA THR A 48 -23.03 -1.55 -4.25
C THR A 48 -22.70 -3.03 -4.39
N ASP A 49 -22.55 -3.47 -5.64
CA ASP A 49 -22.08 -4.81 -5.99
C ASP A 49 -20.58 -4.92 -5.66
N LYS A 50 -20.30 -5.07 -4.36
CA LYS A 50 -18.92 -5.20 -3.88
C LYS A 50 -18.40 -6.57 -4.26
N PRO A 51 -17.22 -6.65 -4.89
CA PRO A 51 -16.60 -7.94 -5.09
C PRO A 51 -16.34 -8.58 -3.72
N LYS A 52 -16.71 -9.84 -3.56
CA LYS A 52 -16.39 -10.62 -2.36
C LYS A 52 -14.87 -10.65 -2.21
N LEU A 53 -14.38 -10.06 -1.13
CA LEU A 53 -12.94 -10.07 -0.86
C LEU A 53 -12.45 -11.49 -0.58
N ILE A 54 -11.43 -11.90 -1.31
CA ILE A 54 -10.74 -13.18 -1.16
C ILE A 54 -9.28 -12.89 -0.80
N ILE A 55 -8.85 -13.32 0.38
CA ILE A 55 -7.46 -13.19 0.83
C ILE A 55 -6.79 -14.55 0.71
N LYS A 56 -5.70 -14.62 -0.06
CA LYS A 56 -4.95 -15.86 -0.31
C LYS A 56 -3.53 -15.75 0.22
N ARG A 57 -3.12 -16.71 1.03
CA ARG A 57 -1.72 -16.87 1.44
C ARG A 57 -0.92 -17.51 0.31
N ILE A 58 0.24 -16.92 0.01
CA ILE A 58 1.19 -17.43 -0.99
C ILE A 58 2.46 -17.86 -0.24
N GLY A 59 2.91 -19.07 -0.46
CA GLY A 59 4.06 -19.67 0.24
C GLY A 59 5.44 -19.14 -0.18
N ARG A 60 5.49 -18.06 -0.96
CA ARG A 60 6.73 -17.43 -1.45
C ARG A 60 6.57 -15.94 -1.64
N SER A 61 7.68 -15.20 -1.65
CA SER A 61 7.68 -13.76 -1.94
C SER A 61 6.91 -13.41 -3.22
N LEU A 62 6.13 -12.33 -3.15
CA LEU A 62 5.22 -11.89 -4.21
C LEU A 62 5.90 -11.08 -5.31
N GLU A 63 7.16 -10.67 -5.12
CA GLU A 63 7.91 -9.84 -6.07
C GLU A 63 7.95 -10.45 -7.47
N LYS A 64 8.31 -11.75 -7.56
CA LYS A 64 8.37 -12.42 -8.85
C LYS A 64 7.02 -12.45 -9.57
N ALA A 65 5.94 -12.71 -8.84
CA ALA A 65 4.59 -12.70 -9.38
C ALA A 65 4.20 -11.29 -9.85
N PHE A 66 4.52 -10.29 -9.03
CA PHE A 66 4.28 -8.89 -9.34
C PHE A 66 4.95 -8.45 -10.64
N PHE A 67 6.24 -8.77 -10.83
CA PHE A 67 6.96 -8.41 -12.04
C PHE A 67 6.55 -9.23 -13.27
N ALA A 68 6.11 -10.47 -13.10
CA ALA A 68 5.64 -11.32 -14.16
C ALA A 68 4.18 -11.07 -14.59
N LYS A 69 3.50 -10.07 -14.02
CA LYS A 69 2.06 -9.81 -14.21
C LYS A 69 1.17 -10.99 -13.82
N GLN A 70 1.67 -11.87 -12.97
CA GLN A 70 0.93 -13.00 -12.42
C GLN A 70 0.42 -12.57 -11.04
N GLY A 71 -0.80 -12.08 -10.97
CA GLY A 71 -1.29 -11.47 -9.76
C GLY A 71 -2.75 -11.76 -9.44
N PRO A 72 -3.22 -11.17 -8.34
CA PRO A 72 -4.61 -11.25 -7.94
C PRO A 72 -5.51 -10.63 -8.99
N LYS A 73 -6.74 -11.12 -9.03
CA LYS A 73 -7.84 -10.49 -9.78
C LYS A 73 -8.52 -9.43 -8.92
N GLN A 74 -9.40 -8.65 -9.51
CA GLN A 74 -10.23 -7.71 -8.74
C GLN A 74 -10.98 -8.43 -7.60
N GLY A 75 -10.88 -7.88 -6.39
CA GLY A 75 -11.45 -8.49 -5.19
C GLY A 75 -10.58 -9.59 -4.56
N GLU A 76 -9.42 -9.89 -5.13
CA GLU A 76 -8.45 -10.79 -4.50
C GLU A 76 -7.27 -9.98 -3.93
N ILE A 77 -6.78 -10.43 -2.77
CA ILE A 77 -5.51 -9.99 -2.19
C ILE A 77 -4.65 -11.23 -1.98
N TRP A 78 -3.43 -11.17 -2.47
CA TRP A 78 -2.42 -12.15 -2.15
C TRP A 78 -1.52 -11.61 -1.06
N TYR A 79 -1.18 -12.45 -0.08
CA TYR A 79 -0.21 -12.08 0.94
C TYR A 79 0.86 -13.16 1.11
N TYR A 80 2.02 -12.71 1.51
CA TYR A 80 3.14 -13.53 1.97
C TYR A 80 3.58 -13.01 3.33
N HIS A 81 3.84 -13.92 4.25
CA HIS A 81 4.37 -13.59 5.57
C HIS A 81 5.48 -14.57 5.95
N SER A 82 6.55 -14.04 6.52
CA SER A 82 7.70 -14.76 7.07
C SER A 82 8.29 -13.97 8.25
N PRO A 83 9.22 -14.52 9.03
CA PRO A 83 9.81 -13.83 10.18
C PRO A 83 10.52 -12.49 9.87
N ASP A 84 10.80 -12.21 8.62
CA ASP A 84 11.54 -11.02 8.17
C ASP A 84 10.85 -10.20 7.08
N LYS A 85 9.73 -10.71 6.53
CA LYS A 85 9.05 -10.05 5.42
C LYS A 85 7.54 -10.28 5.46
N HIS A 86 6.79 -9.19 5.27
CA HIS A 86 5.35 -9.23 5.05
C HIS A 86 5.01 -8.48 3.77
N GLN A 87 4.28 -9.13 2.88
CA GLN A 87 3.92 -8.56 1.60
C GLN A 87 2.43 -8.72 1.33
N VAL A 88 1.84 -7.73 0.71
CA VAL A 88 0.48 -7.78 0.19
C VAL A 88 0.48 -7.28 -1.25
N TYR A 89 -0.26 -7.96 -2.10
CA TYR A 89 -0.38 -7.66 -3.52
C TYR A 89 -1.85 -7.65 -3.92
N ALA A 90 -2.30 -6.57 -4.55
CA ALA A 90 -3.66 -6.40 -5.04
C ALA A 90 -3.69 -5.83 -6.46
N TYR A 91 -4.81 -6.04 -7.12
CA TYR A 91 -5.17 -5.41 -8.38
C TYR A 91 -6.39 -4.51 -8.16
N PHE A 92 -6.30 -3.27 -8.61
CA PHE A 92 -7.36 -2.27 -8.50
C PHE A 92 -7.74 -1.74 -9.87
N LYS A 93 -9.03 -1.60 -10.10
CA LYS A 93 -9.53 -0.93 -11.29
C LYS A 93 -9.57 0.58 -11.12
N ALA A 94 -9.46 1.27 -12.23
CA ALA A 94 -9.72 2.69 -12.29
C ALA A 94 -11.08 3.01 -11.64
N GLY A 95 -11.10 3.98 -10.73
CA GLY A 95 -12.32 4.41 -10.05
C GLY A 95 -12.79 3.54 -8.87
N ASP A 96 -12.12 2.42 -8.56
CA ASP A 96 -12.50 1.56 -7.42
C ASP A 96 -12.61 2.37 -6.11
N ARG A 97 -11.72 3.32 -5.86
CA ARG A 97 -11.79 4.17 -4.66
C ARG A 97 -13.07 5.02 -4.61
N LYS A 98 -13.54 5.55 -5.74
CA LYS A 98 -14.80 6.29 -5.79
C LYS A 98 -16.00 5.38 -5.56
N LYS A 99 -15.94 4.18 -6.11
CA LYS A 99 -17.00 3.19 -6.02
C LYS A 99 -17.15 2.62 -4.60
N PHE A 100 -16.05 2.33 -3.92
CA PHE A 100 -16.04 1.63 -2.63
C PHE A 100 -15.69 2.54 -1.43
N GLY A 101 -15.19 3.75 -1.68
CA GLY A 101 -14.70 4.67 -0.64
C GLY A 101 -15.77 5.34 0.22
N GLN A 102 -17.06 5.13 -0.10
CA GLN A 102 -18.18 5.69 0.67
C GLN A 102 -18.56 4.84 1.90
N GLU A 103 -17.88 3.73 2.16
CA GLU A 103 -18.12 2.97 3.37
C GLU A 103 -17.66 3.73 4.59
N LEU A 104 -18.58 3.89 5.51
CA LEU A 104 -18.30 4.47 6.81
C LEU A 104 -17.24 3.63 7.53
N ARG A 105 -16.16 4.27 7.92
CA ARG A 105 -15.15 3.69 8.80
C ARG A 105 -15.80 3.16 10.06
N ASN A 106 -15.63 1.90 10.37
CA ASN A 106 -15.99 1.36 11.65
C ASN A 106 -14.82 1.51 12.64
N ASP A 107 -14.75 2.66 13.30
CA ASP A 107 -13.66 2.97 14.23
C ASP A 107 -13.60 2.03 15.42
N GLU A 108 -14.70 1.42 15.82
CA GLU A 108 -14.74 0.46 16.93
C GLU A 108 -14.07 -0.87 16.53
N LEU A 109 -14.43 -1.44 15.39
CA LEU A 109 -13.77 -2.62 14.86
C LEU A 109 -12.28 -2.35 14.59
N ARG A 110 -11.97 -1.16 14.08
CA ARG A 110 -10.58 -0.75 13.83
C ARG A 110 -9.76 -0.70 15.13
N ARG A 111 -10.31 -0.25 16.24
CA ARG A 111 -9.64 -0.22 17.55
C ARG A 111 -9.34 -1.62 18.09
N GLN A 112 -10.14 -2.60 17.71
CA GLN A 112 -9.99 -3.99 18.16
C GLN A 112 -8.98 -4.78 17.32
N LEU A 113 -8.62 -4.29 16.12
CA LEU A 113 -7.64 -4.95 15.27
C LEU A 113 -6.26 -4.95 15.92
N LYS A 114 -5.70 -6.14 16.09
CA LYS A 114 -4.31 -6.33 16.48
C LYS A 114 -3.46 -6.33 15.22
N ALA A 115 -2.52 -5.39 15.14
CA ALA A 115 -1.52 -5.42 14.09
C ALA A 115 -0.55 -6.59 14.32
N LYS A 116 -0.21 -7.33 13.26
CA LYS A 116 0.76 -8.43 13.32
C LYS A 116 2.21 -7.94 13.42
N ILE A 117 2.46 -6.73 13.00
CA ILE A 117 3.77 -6.09 12.98
C ILE A 117 3.61 -4.68 13.56
N TYR A 118 4.41 -4.35 14.56
CA TYR A 118 4.38 -3.00 15.16
C TYR A 118 5.66 -2.70 15.95
N PRO A 119 6.06 -1.42 16.08
CA PRO A 119 7.18 -1.03 16.92
C PRO A 119 6.83 -1.22 18.41
N LYS A 120 7.75 -1.82 19.18
CA LYS A 120 7.51 -2.10 20.60
C LYS A 120 7.62 -0.86 21.49
N ASN A 121 8.55 0.03 21.18
CA ASN A 121 8.98 1.13 22.06
C ASN A 121 8.66 2.51 21.48
N GLU A 122 7.84 2.61 20.44
CA GLU A 122 7.40 3.88 19.85
C GLU A 122 5.88 3.93 19.73
N GLN A 123 5.33 5.13 19.78
CA GLN A 123 3.92 5.33 19.41
C GLN A 123 3.74 5.12 17.91
N PHE A 124 2.66 4.46 17.55
CA PHE A 124 2.35 4.16 16.16
C PHE A 124 0.85 4.33 15.87
N ASP A 125 0.56 4.63 14.61
CA ASP A 125 -0.78 4.51 14.05
C ASP A 125 -0.97 3.10 13.47
N ARG A 126 -2.22 2.60 13.48
CA ARG A 126 -2.60 1.45 12.67
C ARG A 126 -2.70 1.90 11.23
N THR A 127 -1.75 1.45 10.42
CA THR A 127 -1.57 1.87 9.04
C THR A 127 -1.99 0.75 8.11
N HIS A 128 -2.87 1.06 7.15
CA HIS A 128 -3.28 0.11 6.13
C HIS A 128 -2.18 -0.05 5.08
N LEU A 129 -2.00 -1.27 4.59
CA LEU A 129 -1.05 -1.59 3.53
C LEU A 129 -1.55 -1.21 2.13
N PHE A 130 -2.85 -0.96 2.01
CA PHE A 130 -3.50 -0.38 0.84
C PHE A 130 -4.40 0.77 1.25
N PRO A 131 -4.67 1.75 0.37
CA PRO A 131 -5.58 2.83 0.67
C PRO A 131 -6.96 2.33 1.05
N PHE A 132 -7.55 2.95 2.06
CA PHE A 132 -8.95 2.73 2.39
C PHE A 132 -9.87 3.05 1.21
N GLY A 133 -10.88 2.24 1.03
CA GLY A 133 -11.90 2.45 -0.02
C GLY A 133 -11.66 1.71 -1.32
N TYR A 134 -10.50 1.12 -1.54
CA TYR A 134 -10.27 0.32 -2.76
C TYR A 134 -10.94 -1.06 -2.71
N ILE A 135 -11.08 -1.64 -1.52
CA ILE A 135 -11.54 -3.02 -1.37
C ILE A 135 -12.78 -3.13 -0.49
N GLY A 136 -13.19 -2.03 0.14
CA GLY A 136 -14.38 -2.01 1.01
C GLY A 136 -14.21 -2.76 2.33
N THR A 137 -13.00 -3.13 2.74
CA THR A 137 -12.75 -3.70 4.06
C THR A 137 -11.50 -3.11 4.69
N GLU A 138 -11.65 -2.65 5.93
CA GLU A 138 -10.53 -2.16 6.74
C GLU A 138 -10.07 -3.20 7.78
N ASN A 139 -10.88 -4.22 8.02
CA ASN A 139 -10.84 -4.95 9.29
C ASN A 139 -10.15 -6.30 9.18
N ASN A 140 -9.08 -6.38 8.39
CA ASN A 140 -8.28 -7.59 8.32
C ASN A 140 -6.88 -7.32 8.90
N PRO A 141 -6.44 -8.07 9.94
CA PRO A 141 -5.14 -7.87 10.58
C PRO A 141 -3.94 -8.07 9.62
N ILE A 142 -4.13 -8.80 8.51
CA ILE A 142 -3.09 -8.98 7.49
C ILE A 142 -2.82 -7.67 6.72
N LEU A 143 -3.82 -6.80 6.65
CA LEU A 143 -3.75 -5.55 5.89
C LEU A 143 -3.36 -4.34 6.74
N VAL A 144 -3.10 -4.53 8.04
CA VAL A 144 -2.82 -3.45 8.99
C VAL A 144 -1.56 -3.74 9.77
N ILE A 145 -0.67 -2.76 9.81
CA ILE A 145 0.52 -2.79 10.66
C ILE A 145 0.61 -1.54 11.54
N GLY A 146 1.40 -1.61 12.60
CA GLY A 146 1.82 -0.42 13.36
C GLY A 146 2.93 0.31 12.63
N TRP A 147 2.72 1.57 12.27
CA TRP A 147 3.72 2.38 11.61
C TRP A 147 3.74 3.81 12.15
N ARG A 148 4.86 4.54 11.97
CA ARG A 148 5.01 5.90 12.49
C ARG A 148 3.90 6.82 11.98
N ALA A 149 3.21 7.51 12.89
CA ALA A 149 2.07 8.38 12.59
C ALA A 149 2.40 9.44 11.53
N GLN A 150 3.58 10.05 11.62
CA GLN A 150 4.01 11.07 10.65
C GLN A 150 4.10 10.50 9.23
N HIS A 151 4.73 9.32 9.04
CA HIS A 151 4.79 8.68 7.72
C HIS A 151 3.39 8.31 7.21
N ASN A 152 2.52 7.79 8.09
CA ASN A 152 1.16 7.41 7.71
C ASN A 152 0.33 8.60 7.24
N ARG A 153 0.41 9.73 7.95
CA ARG A 153 -0.42 10.91 7.68
C ARG A 153 0.10 11.79 6.55
N ASN A 154 1.38 11.72 6.23
CA ASN A 154 2.02 12.52 5.20
C ASN A 154 2.43 11.65 4.00
N ASP A 155 3.54 10.94 4.13
CA ASP A 155 4.19 10.28 2.98
C ASP A 155 3.30 9.21 2.33
N ILE A 156 2.67 8.35 3.16
CA ILE A 156 1.79 7.27 2.68
C ILE A 156 0.50 7.87 2.13
N ALA A 157 -0.13 8.81 2.85
CA ALA A 157 -1.36 9.45 2.41
C ALA A 157 -1.16 10.23 1.09
N ASP A 158 -0.05 10.95 0.93
CA ASP A 158 0.28 11.65 -0.30
C ASP A 158 0.52 10.68 -1.47
N PHE A 159 1.22 9.57 -1.21
CA PHE A 159 1.42 8.52 -2.20
C PHE A 159 0.09 7.92 -2.65
N GLU A 160 -0.77 7.54 -1.70
CA GLU A 160 -2.09 6.99 -1.97
C GLU A 160 -2.98 7.93 -2.78
N ASN A 161 -2.96 9.22 -2.45
CA ASN A 161 -3.74 10.23 -3.17
C ASN A 161 -3.27 10.38 -4.62
N ARG A 162 -1.95 10.37 -4.88
CA ARG A 162 -1.42 10.44 -6.25
C ARG A 162 -1.85 9.26 -7.12
N ILE A 163 -1.99 8.07 -6.53
CA ILE A 163 -2.42 6.88 -7.25
C ILE A 163 -3.95 6.85 -7.44
N SER A 164 -4.70 7.32 -6.44
CA SER A 164 -6.17 7.24 -6.41
C SER A 164 -6.86 8.00 -7.55
N ASP A 165 -6.22 9.05 -8.06
CA ASP A 165 -6.78 9.90 -9.10
C ASP A 165 -6.47 9.40 -10.52
N LYS A 166 -5.86 8.22 -10.65
CA LYS A 166 -5.53 7.65 -11.95
C LYS A 166 -6.75 7.02 -12.62
N ASP A 167 -6.79 7.13 -13.95
CA ASP A 167 -7.86 6.64 -14.81
C ASP A 167 -7.56 5.29 -15.46
N TYR A 168 -6.59 4.56 -14.92
CA TYR A 168 -6.16 3.24 -15.38
C TYR A 168 -6.04 2.25 -14.23
N ASP A 169 -6.15 0.98 -14.57
CA ASP A 169 -6.00 -0.13 -13.65
C ASP A 169 -4.55 -0.29 -13.18
N VAL A 170 -4.38 -0.68 -11.92
CA VAL A 170 -3.05 -0.81 -11.32
C VAL A 170 -2.86 -2.12 -10.58
N HIS A 171 -1.64 -2.60 -10.60
CA HIS A 171 -1.10 -3.58 -9.67
C HIS A 171 -0.34 -2.87 -8.56
N TRP A 172 -0.65 -3.20 -7.31
CA TRP A 172 -0.05 -2.59 -6.13
C TRP A 172 0.58 -3.66 -5.24
N LEU A 173 1.88 -3.55 -5.00
CA LEU A 173 2.62 -4.37 -4.06
C LEU A 173 3.09 -3.50 -2.89
N THR A 174 2.75 -3.88 -1.68
CA THR A 174 3.34 -3.34 -0.45
C THR A 174 4.21 -4.41 0.21
N SER A 175 5.42 -4.06 0.57
CA SER A 175 6.37 -4.92 1.27
C SER A 175 6.83 -4.24 2.56
N ILE A 176 6.76 -4.96 3.66
CA ILE A 176 7.38 -4.59 4.93
C ILE A 176 8.53 -5.57 5.15
N GLU A 177 9.73 -5.07 5.35
CA GLU A 177 10.94 -5.87 5.50
C GLU A 177 11.62 -5.54 6.81
N LYS A 178 11.97 -6.56 7.58
CA LYS A 178 12.80 -6.40 8.78
C LYS A 178 14.21 -6.00 8.38
N THR A 179 14.77 -5.04 9.08
CA THR A 179 16.15 -4.58 8.90
C THR A 179 16.94 -4.79 10.19
N PRO A 180 18.27 -4.73 10.19
CA PRO A 180 19.07 -4.84 11.41
C PRO A 180 18.71 -3.80 12.47
N TYR A 181 18.14 -2.66 12.07
CA TYR A 181 17.86 -1.54 12.97
C TYR A 181 16.37 -1.19 13.08
N GLY A 182 15.49 -1.96 12.44
CA GLY A 182 14.06 -1.71 12.48
C GLY A 182 13.30 -2.37 11.33
N ALA A 183 12.52 -1.59 10.60
CA ALA A 183 11.77 -2.08 9.46
C ALA A 183 11.76 -1.08 8.29
N LYS A 184 11.55 -1.60 7.09
CA LYS A 184 11.40 -0.86 5.86
C LYS A 184 10.03 -1.12 5.28
N TRP A 185 9.35 -0.06 4.83
CA TRP A 185 8.13 -0.08 4.05
C TRP A 185 8.45 0.26 2.60
N VAL A 186 7.96 -0.54 1.68
CA VAL A 186 8.10 -0.28 0.24
C VAL A 186 6.74 -0.47 -0.43
N ASN A 187 6.25 0.57 -1.09
CA ASN A 187 5.13 0.50 -2.02
C ASN A 187 5.63 0.58 -3.45
N VAL A 188 5.05 -0.23 -4.31
CA VAL A 188 5.29 -0.17 -5.75
C VAL A 188 3.96 -0.32 -6.47
N VAL A 189 3.69 0.61 -7.36
CA VAL A 189 2.49 0.61 -8.19
C VAL A 189 2.87 0.66 -9.65
N ARG A 190 2.24 -0.16 -10.47
CA ARG A 190 2.43 -0.20 -11.91
C ARG A 190 1.10 -0.33 -12.64
N ARG A 191 1.08 0.12 -13.87
CA ARG A 191 -0.08 -0.03 -14.75
C ARG A 191 -0.32 -1.50 -15.06
N ALA A 192 -1.58 -1.90 -15.09
CA ALA A 192 -1.95 -3.28 -15.37
C ALA A 192 -1.85 -3.62 -16.87
N ASP A 193 -2.07 -2.65 -17.74
CA ASP A 193 -2.04 -2.81 -19.21
C ASP A 193 -0.63 -3.05 -19.76
N ASN A 194 0.30 -2.13 -19.47
CA ASN A 194 1.62 -2.09 -20.09
C ASN A 194 2.78 -2.37 -19.12
N ASN A 195 2.49 -2.57 -17.82
CA ASN A 195 3.51 -2.83 -16.79
C ASN A 195 4.44 -1.65 -16.45
N GLU A 196 4.10 -0.46 -16.89
CA GLU A 196 4.85 0.74 -16.59
C GLU A 196 4.79 1.07 -15.09
N LEU A 197 5.91 1.49 -14.51
CA LEU A 197 5.97 1.96 -13.14
C LEU A 197 5.20 3.28 -13.02
N VAL A 198 4.16 3.28 -12.19
CA VAL A 198 3.37 4.49 -11.90
C VAL A 198 4.06 5.33 -10.84
N ASP A 199 4.37 4.71 -9.70
CA ASP A 199 5.02 5.38 -8.56
C ASP A 199 5.60 4.34 -7.59
N SER A 200 6.49 4.79 -6.71
CA SER A 200 7.02 3.98 -5.62
C SER A 200 7.33 4.84 -4.41
N LEU A 201 7.18 4.26 -3.21
CA LEU A 201 7.49 4.89 -1.94
C LEU A 201 8.35 3.94 -1.10
N GLU A 202 9.43 4.47 -0.52
CA GLU A 202 10.26 3.76 0.46
C GLU A 202 10.36 4.58 1.74
N LEU A 203 10.04 3.96 2.88
CA LEU A 203 10.17 4.55 4.20
C LEU A 203 10.93 3.60 5.11
N THR A 204 11.69 4.15 6.06
CA THR A 204 12.44 3.35 7.03
C THR A 204 12.15 3.84 8.44
N MET A 205 11.91 2.89 9.35
CA MET A 205 11.88 3.12 10.79
C MET A 205 13.09 2.43 11.43
N GLY A 206 13.83 3.21 12.20
CA GLY A 206 15.07 2.74 12.82
C GLY A 206 16.33 2.99 11.99
N THR A 207 17.40 3.38 12.67
CA THR A 207 18.74 3.58 12.12
C THR A 207 19.77 2.95 13.07
N ASN A 208 21.03 2.84 12.66
CA ASN A 208 22.12 2.36 13.51
C ASN A 208 22.29 3.19 14.80
N THR A 209 21.93 4.48 14.79
CA THR A 209 22.02 5.39 15.95
C THR A 209 20.73 5.45 16.76
N LYS A 210 19.60 5.09 16.17
CA LYS A 210 18.27 5.04 16.81
C LYS A 210 17.52 3.79 16.34
N PRO A 211 17.89 2.61 16.81
CA PRO A 211 17.20 1.39 16.41
C PRO A 211 15.77 1.36 16.96
N VAL A 212 14.86 0.79 16.17
CA VAL A 212 13.47 0.56 16.55
C VAL A 212 13.22 -0.94 16.58
N GLU A 213 12.87 -1.45 17.73
CA GLU A 213 12.52 -2.86 17.86
C GLU A 213 11.08 -3.10 17.42
N PHE A 214 10.87 -4.05 16.51
CA PHE A 214 9.55 -4.45 16.04
C PHE A 214 9.11 -5.77 16.68
N TYR A 215 7.85 -5.79 17.14
CA TYR A 215 7.12 -7.04 17.28
C TYR A 215 6.78 -7.54 15.87
N TRP A 216 7.02 -8.83 15.66
CA TRP A 216 6.74 -9.50 14.39
C TRP A 216 6.08 -10.83 14.74
N GLU A 217 4.80 -10.97 14.42
CA GLU A 217 4.07 -12.19 14.69
C GLU A 217 4.66 -13.33 13.84
N GLU A 218 4.98 -14.44 14.48
CA GLU A 218 5.32 -15.68 13.79
C GLU A 218 4.03 -16.46 13.55
N ASP A 219 3.85 -17.00 12.34
CA ASP A 219 2.65 -17.79 11.98
C ASP A 219 2.68 -19.20 12.55
#